data_8968b93d525f2d26db4b6fdfa905c17c
#
_entry.id   8968b93d525f2d26db4b6fdfa905c17c
#
_cell.length_a   1.000
_cell.length_b   1.000
_cell.length_c   1.000
_cell.angle_alpha   90.00
_cell.angle_beta   90.00
_cell.angle_gamma   90.00
#
_symmetry.space_group_name_H-M   'P 1'
#
loop_
_entity.id
_entity.type
_entity.pdbx_description
1 polymer ?
#
loop_
_entity_poly.entity_id
_entity_poly.type
_entity_poly.pdbx_seq_one_letter_code
_entity_poly.pdbx_strand_id
1 'polypeptide(L)'
;MYSVSYLESVIKIDIPQLPKKMGSMIKTAIEERLMVDPIGFGKPLRYSLKGHRRLRVGDYRVVYRIEKKTVVIIAIKHRKDVYE
;
A
#
# COMPACT_ATOMS: atom_id res chain seq x y z
N MET A 1 -14.47 -3.10 9.80
CA MET A 1 -13.22 -3.46 9.11
C MET A 1 -13.28 -2.99 7.66
N TYR A 2 -12.13 -2.59 7.11
CA TYR A 2 -12.06 -2.12 5.73
C TYR A 2 -11.84 -3.28 4.78
N SER A 3 -12.40 -3.19 3.57
CA SER A 3 -12.07 -4.09 2.49
C SER A 3 -10.79 -3.63 1.81
N VAL A 4 -10.16 -4.49 1.04
CA VAL A 4 -8.96 -4.14 0.27
C VAL A 4 -9.19 -4.47 -1.20
N SER A 5 -8.81 -3.55 -2.06
CA SER A 5 -8.85 -3.70 -3.50
C SER A 5 -7.48 -3.33 -4.06
N TYR A 6 -7.06 -4.00 -5.12
CA TYR A 6 -5.76 -3.76 -5.76
C TYR A 6 -5.98 -3.30 -7.18
N LEU A 7 -5.25 -2.26 -7.60
CA LEU A 7 -5.24 -1.91 -9.02
C LEU A 7 -4.64 -3.05 -9.82
N GLU A 8 -5.09 -3.18 -11.06
CA GLU A 8 -4.60 -4.25 -11.95
C GLU A 8 -3.08 -4.20 -12.11
N SER A 9 -2.51 -3.00 -12.24
CA SER A 9 -1.05 -2.84 -12.37
C SER A 9 -0.30 -3.38 -11.15
N VAL A 10 -0.89 -3.28 -9.96
CA VAL A 10 -0.26 -3.83 -8.75
C VAL A 10 -0.21 -5.34 -8.83
N ILE A 11 -1.31 -5.96 -9.26
CA ILE A 11 -1.38 -7.42 -9.35
C ILE A 11 -0.46 -7.94 -10.45
N LYS A 12 -0.41 -7.26 -11.59
CA LYS A 12 0.33 -7.75 -12.76
C LYS A 12 1.81 -7.38 -12.75
N ILE A 13 2.17 -6.27 -12.12
CA ILE A 13 3.53 -5.75 -12.18
C ILE A 13 4.19 -5.71 -10.82
N ASP A 14 3.59 -5.00 -9.86
CA ASP A 14 4.26 -4.75 -8.57
C ASP A 14 4.44 -6.03 -7.75
N ILE A 15 3.38 -6.77 -7.56
CA ILE A 15 3.42 -7.98 -6.73
C ILE A 15 4.36 -9.04 -7.30
N PRO A 16 4.32 -9.36 -8.60
CA PRO A 16 5.23 -10.37 -9.15
C PRO A 16 6.72 -10.03 -9.01
N GLN A 17 7.06 -8.75 -8.88
CA GLN A 17 8.45 -8.31 -8.71
C GLN A 17 8.94 -8.39 -7.27
N LEU A 18 8.06 -8.64 -6.31
CA LEU A 18 8.45 -8.70 -4.91
C LEU A 18 9.17 -10.00 -4.60
N PRO A 19 10.25 -9.94 -3.81
CA PRO A 19 10.78 -11.17 -3.22
C PRO A 19 9.68 -11.89 -2.44
N LYS A 20 9.68 -13.19 -2.49
CA LYS A 20 8.60 -14.00 -1.90
C LYS A 20 8.35 -13.66 -0.43
N LYS A 21 9.44 -13.53 0.35
CA LYS A 21 9.34 -13.20 1.76
C LYS A 21 8.70 -11.82 1.96
N MET A 22 9.08 -10.86 1.13
CA MET A 22 8.56 -9.51 1.23
C MET A 22 7.09 -9.46 0.83
N GLY A 23 6.70 -10.24 -0.17
CA GLY A 23 5.29 -10.34 -0.54
C GLY A 23 4.41 -10.80 0.62
N SER A 24 4.87 -11.80 1.37
CA SER A 24 4.15 -12.27 2.57
C SER A 24 4.08 -11.20 3.65
N MET A 25 5.18 -10.51 3.89
CA MET A 25 5.23 -9.45 4.91
C MET A 25 4.29 -8.30 4.56
N ILE A 26 4.26 -7.92 3.29
CA ILE A 26 3.39 -6.83 2.84
C ILE A 26 1.92 -7.24 2.95
N LYS A 27 1.59 -8.47 2.54
CA LYS A 27 0.22 -8.96 2.66
C LYS A 27 -0.24 -8.95 4.12
N THR A 28 0.59 -9.43 5.02
CA THR A 28 0.29 -9.43 6.45
C THR A 28 0.09 -8.01 6.97
N ALA A 29 0.96 -7.08 6.58
CA ALA A 29 0.86 -5.69 7.01
C ALA A 29 -0.44 -5.05 6.52
N ILE A 30 -0.84 -5.32 5.28
CA ILE A 30 -2.10 -4.80 4.75
C ILE A 30 -3.26 -5.33 5.56
N GLU A 31 -3.27 -6.64 5.83
CA GLU A 31 -4.38 -7.25 6.56
C GLU A 31 -4.44 -6.82 8.02
N GLU A 32 -3.30 -6.73 8.68
CA GLU A 32 -3.27 -6.41 10.11
C GLU A 32 -3.33 -4.93 10.40
N ARG A 33 -2.95 -4.08 9.47
CA ARG A 33 -2.90 -2.64 9.68
C ARG A 33 -3.89 -1.87 8.85
N LEU A 34 -3.85 -2.02 7.54
CA LEU A 34 -4.69 -1.21 6.66
C LEU A 34 -6.15 -1.62 6.68
N MET A 35 -6.45 -2.89 6.84
CA MET A 35 -7.84 -3.33 6.97
C MET A 35 -8.44 -2.96 8.33
N VAL A 36 -7.59 -2.71 9.32
CA VAL A 36 -8.02 -2.36 10.67
C VAL A 36 -8.12 -0.85 10.84
N ASP A 37 -7.05 -0.12 10.52
CA ASP A 37 -7.00 1.33 10.72
C ASP A 37 -6.11 1.99 9.68
N PRO A 38 -6.59 2.16 8.45
CA PRO A 38 -5.76 2.72 7.39
C PRO A 38 -5.40 4.20 7.61
N ILE A 39 -6.14 4.90 8.46
CA ILE A 39 -5.84 6.29 8.77
C ILE A 39 -4.74 6.37 9.83
N GLY A 40 -4.83 5.52 10.85
CA GLY A 40 -3.85 5.55 11.95
C GLY A 40 -2.50 4.97 11.60
N PHE A 41 -2.45 3.92 10.80
CA PHE A 41 -1.18 3.26 10.49
C PHE A 41 -0.41 3.90 9.35
N GLY A 42 -1.08 4.43 8.35
CA GLY A 42 -0.41 5.07 7.23
C GLY A 42 -0.32 6.58 7.41
N LYS A 43 0.45 7.21 6.52
CA LYS A 43 0.62 8.66 6.53
C LYS A 43 0.26 9.24 5.17
N PRO A 44 -0.28 10.47 5.14
CA PRO A 44 -0.53 11.12 3.85
C PRO A 44 0.76 11.32 3.07
N LEU A 45 0.70 11.14 1.76
CA LEU A 45 1.79 11.49 0.87
C LEU A 45 1.77 12.99 0.64
N ARG A 46 2.95 13.61 0.73
CA ARG A 46 3.08 15.03 0.44
C ARG A 46 2.75 15.29 -1.03
N TYR A 47 2.10 16.41 -1.26
CA TYR A 47 1.79 16.90 -2.60
C TYR A 47 0.89 15.97 -3.40
N SER A 48 0.22 15.02 -2.74
CA SER A 48 -0.73 14.18 -3.42
C SER A 48 -2.08 14.88 -3.48
N LEU A 49 -2.48 15.29 -4.69
CA LEU A 49 -3.77 15.94 -4.90
C LEU A 49 -4.93 14.96 -4.82
N LYS A 50 -4.64 13.66 -4.83
CA LYS A 50 -5.68 12.62 -4.81
C LYS A 50 -5.86 12.00 -3.44
N GLY A 51 -5.20 12.53 -2.43
CA GLY A 51 -5.32 11.99 -1.07
C GLY A 51 -4.65 10.64 -0.89
N HIS A 52 -3.58 10.38 -1.62
CA HIS A 52 -2.83 9.14 -1.46
C HIS A 52 -2.14 9.10 -0.11
N ARG A 53 -2.00 7.90 0.42
CA ARG A 53 -1.35 7.63 1.69
C ARG A 53 -0.31 6.54 1.48
N ARG A 54 0.59 6.39 2.45
CA ARG A 54 1.61 5.34 2.37
C ARG A 54 1.71 4.58 3.68
N LEU A 55 2.07 3.31 3.55
CA LEU A 55 2.48 2.47 4.66
C LEU A 55 3.86 1.92 4.34
N ARG A 56 4.82 2.13 5.24
CA ARG A 56 6.15 1.57 5.06
C ARG A 56 6.20 0.15 5.62
N VAL A 57 6.72 -0.78 4.81
CA VAL A 57 6.95 -2.16 5.22
C VAL A 57 8.37 -2.52 4.80
N GLY A 58 9.30 -2.51 5.77
CA GLY A 58 10.72 -2.70 5.45
C GLY A 58 11.21 -1.61 4.50
N ASP A 59 11.80 -2.01 3.39
CA ASP A 59 12.29 -1.08 2.38
C ASP A 59 11.24 -0.79 1.30
N TYR A 60 10.02 -1.23 1.50
CA TYR A 60 8.95 -1.02 0.53
C TYR A 60 7.92 -0.05 1.06
N ARG A 61 7.21 0.58 0.13
CA ARG A 61 6.09 1.46 0.44
C ARG A 61 4.84 0.94 -0.26
N VAL A 62 3.79 0.82 0.51
CA VAL A 62 2.47 0.50 -0.01
C VAL A 62 1.73 1.84 -0.13
N VAL A 63 1.45 2.25 -1.35
CA VAL A 63 0.70 3.48 -1.62
C VAL A 63 -0.75 3.10 -1.80
N TYR A 64 -1.63 3.80 -1.12
CA TYR A 64 -3.05 3.48 -1.14
C TYR A 64 -3.89 4.74 -0.98
N ARG A 65 -5.16 4.62 -1.28
CA ARG A 65 -6.16 5.63 -0.94
C ARG A 65 -7.34 4.94 -0.28
N ILE A 66 -8.16 5.71 0.40
CA ILE A 66 -9.35 5.19 1.08
C ILE A 66 -10.57 5.69 0.33
N GLU A 67 -11.43 4.78 -0.09
CA GLU A 67 -12.70 5.09 -0.74
C GLU A 67 -13.80 4.44 0.09
N LYS A 68 -14.51 5.24 0.88
CA LYS A 68 -15.53 4.75 1.81
C LYS A 68 -14.90 3.73 2.76
N LYS A 69 -15.32 2.48 2.69
CA LYS A 69 -14.77 1.42 3.54
C LYS A 69 -13.79 0.51 2.79
N THR A 70 -13.25 0.99 1.69
CA THR A 70 -12.31 0.21 0.89
C THR A 70 -10.96 0.90 0.85
N VAL A 71 -9.91 0.14 1.12
CA VAL A 71 -8.52 0.57 0.92
C VAL A 71 -8.12 0.12 -0.47
N VAL A 72 -7.81 1.06 -1.34
CA VAL A 72 -7.40 0.77 -2.72
C VAL A 72 -5.88 0.85 -2.79
N ILE A 73 -5.24 -0.28 -3.05
CA ILE A 73 -3.78 -0.34 -3.18
C ILE A 73 -3.40 0.12 -4.58
N ILE A 74 -2.61 1.19 -4.64
CA ILE A 74 -2.27 1.87 -5.89
C ILE A 74 -0.89 1.47 -6.40
N ALA A 75 0.04 1.23 -5.49
CA ALA A 75 1.41 0.85 -5.87
C ALA A 75 2.10 0.18 -4.69
N ILE A 76 3.02 -0.73 -5.00
CA ILE A 76 3.92 -1.32 -4.01
C ILE A 76 5.30 -1.18 -4.61
N LYS A 77 6.12 -0.28 -4.04
CA LYS A 77 7.40 0.09 -4.63
C LYS A 77 8.53 0.01 -3.62
N HIS A 78 9.70 -0.36 -4.09
CA HIS A 78 10.90 -0.27 -3.27
C HIS A 78 11.20 1.22 -3.03
N ARG A 79 11.75 1.55 -1.86
CA ARG A 79 12.02 2.95 -1.50
C ARG A 79 12.90 3.66 -2.52
N LYS A 80 13.74 2.93 -3.27
CA LYS A 80 14.59 3.52 -4.30
C LYS A 80 13.81 3.97 -5.53
N ASP A 81 12.60 3.49 -5.69
CA ASP A 81 11.77 3.80 -6.86
C ASP A 81 10.68 4.81 -6.54
N VAL A 82 10.70 5.38 -5.33
CA VAL A 82 9.68 6.34 -4.88
C VAL A 82 10.33 7.68 -4.61
N TYR A 83 9.81 8.71 -5.23
CA TYR A 83 10.24 10.08 -4.99
C TYR A 83 9.18 10.85 -4.21
N GLU A 84 9.64 11.64 -3.28
CA GLU A 84 8.75 12.50 -2.50
C GLU A 84 9.07 13.96 -2.71
#